data_a6160e1b09971261639847752843e017
#
_entry.id   a6160e1b09971261639847752843e017
#
_cell.length_a   1.000
_cell.length_b   1.000
_cell.length_c   1.000
_cell.angle_alpha   90.00
_cell.angle_beta   90.00
_cell.angle_gamma   90.00
#
_symmetry.space_group_name_H-M   'P 1'
#
loop_
_entity.id
_entity.type
_entity.pdbx_description
1 polymer ?
#
loop_
_entity_poly.entity_id
_entity_poly.type
_entity_poly.pdbx_seq_one_letter_code
_entity_poly.pdbx_strand_id
1 'polypeptide(L)'
;MEKVTQELMNSLVGEEVDVFSLQNEQPVGKLAISRVEKGKIDTEEFSSFSISLLGDPKNQLLQDNYLFKHSAFGEYPMFMSIHDVDKYQIIISRKRNQEVG
;
A
#
# COMPACT_ATOMS: atom_id res chain seq x y z
N MET A 1 12.13 5.93 -10.20
CA MET A 1 10.81 6.52 -10.40
C MET A 1 9.76 5.82 -9.60
N GLU A 2 8.94 6.58 -8.94
CA GLU A 2 7.91 5.99 -8.11
C GLU A 2 6.73 5.54 -8.94
N LYS A 3 6.32 4.32 -8.75
CA LYS A 3 5.16 3.80 -9.45
C LYS A 3 3.91 3.76 -8.59
N VAL A 4 4.07 3.77 -7.28
CA VAL A 4 2.93 3.75 -6.37
C VAL A 4 2.59 5.19 -6.04
N THR A 5 1.64 5.74 -6.74
CA THR A 5 1.20 7.12 -6.54
C THR A 5 -0.25 7.11 -6.07
N GLN A 6 -0.69 8.24 -5.50
CA GLN A 6 -2.07 8.35 -5.04
C GLN A 6 -3.03 8.17 -6.21
N GLU A 7 -2.71 8.77 -7.35
CA GLU A 7 -3.59 8.67 -8.52
C GLU A 7 -3.71 7.24 -9.01
N LEU A 8 -2.58 6.54 -9.11
CA LEU A 8 -2.61 5.17 -9.57
C LEU A 8 -3.39 4.30 -8.60
N MET A 9 -3.09 4.40 -7.31
CA MET A 9 -3.75 3.56 -6.33
C MET A 9 -5.25 3.85 -6.28
N ASN A 10 -5.64 5.11 -6.46
CA ASN A 10 -7.05 5.45 -6.48
C ASN A 10 -7.76 4.80 -7.67
N SER A 11 -7.07 4.66 -8.79
CA SER A 11 -7.65 4.00 -9.96
C SER A 11 -7.78 2.50 -9.77
N LEU A 12 -7.09 1.93 -8.77
CA LEU A 12 -7.14 0.51 -8.50
C LEU A 12 -8.12 0.13 -7.39
N VAL A 13 -8.90 1.08 -6.91
CA VAL A 13 -9.90 0.79 -5.88
C VAL A 13 -10.87 -0.25 -6.42
N GLY A 14 -11.10 -1.30 -5.65
CA GLY A 14 -11.93 -2.42 -6.06
C GLY A 14 -11.13 -3.60 -6.60
N GLU A 15 -9.84 -3.42 -6.85
CA GLU A 15 -9.00 -4.50 -7.36
C GLU A 15 -8.20 -5.10 -6.25
N GLU A 16 -7.71 -6.31 -6.46
CA GLU A 16 -6.92 -7.02 -5.48
C GLU A 16 -5.44 -6.90 -5.78
N VAL A 17 -4.63 -6.88 -4.73
CA VAL A 17 -3.18 -6.94 -4.86
C VAL A 17 -2.70 -8.21 -4.21
N ASP A 18 -1.64 -8.79 -4.74
CA ASP A 18 -1.03 -9.98 -4.17
C ASP A 18 -0.03 -9.55 -3.12
N VAL A 19 -0.03 -10.24 -1.99
CA VAL A 19 0.85 -9.92 -0.86
C VAL A 19 1.79 -11.08 -0.64
N PHE A 20 3.09 -10.78 -0.60
CA PHE A 20 4.13 -11.78 -0.43
C PHE A 20 5.00 -11.44 0.76
N SER A 21 5.54 -12.46 1.40
CA SER A 21 6.50 -12.27 2.46
C SER A 21 7.80 -11.73 1.89
N LEU A 22 8.39 -10.74 2.55
CA LEU A 22 9.67 -10.21 2.11
C LEU A 22 10.81 -11.16 2.41
N GLN A 23 10.64 -12.04 3.39
CA GLN A 23 11.71 -12.93 3.78
C GLN A 23 11.94 -14.06 2.80
N ASN A 24 10.88 -14.68 2.33
CA ASN A 24 11.02 -15.84 1.45
C ASN A 24 10.22 -15.72 0.16
N GLU A 25 9.59 -14.55 -0.05
CA GLU A 25 8.82 -14.28 -1.25
C GLU A 25 7.70 -15.28 -1.52
N GLN A 26 7.18 -15.86 -0.45
CA GLN A 26 6.04 -16.76 -0.56
C GLN A 26 4.75 -15.95 -0.48
N PRO A 27 3.73 -16.34 -1.24
CA PRO A 27 2.47 -15.63 -1.17
C PRO A 27 1.81 -15.85 0.20
N VAL A 28 1.34 -14.76 0.80
CA VAL A 28 0.66 -14.85 2.09
C VAL A 28 -0.80 -14.46 2.00
N GLY A 29 -1.24 -13.90 0.88
CA GLY A 29 -2.65 -13.60 0.72
C GLY A 29 -2.89 -12.58 -0.38
N LYS A 30 -4.14 -12.19 -0.49
CA LYS A 30 -4.57 -11.14 -1.41
C LYS A 30 -5.44 -10.17 -0.63
N LEU A 31 -5.31 -8.89 -0.94
CA LEU A 31 -6.09 -7.87 -0.27
C LEU A 31 -6.72 -6.98 -1.33
N ALA A 32 -7.95 -6.55 -1.07
CA ALA A 32 -8.65 -5.67 -1.99
C ALA A 32 -8.40 -4.21 -1.58
N ILE A 33 -8.11 -3.37 -2.54
CA ILE A 33 -7.95 -1.96 -2.27
C ILE A 33 -9.34 -1.36 -2.12
N SER A 34 -9.67 -0.88 -0.93
CA SER A 34 -11.01 -0.38 -0.67
C SER A 34 -11.08 1.13 -0.76
N ARG A 35 -9.98 1.83 -0.46
CA ARG A 35 -10.03 3.27 -0.38
C ARG A 35 -8.63 3.84 -0.42
N VAL A 36 -8.49 4.99 -1.03
CA VAL A 36 -7.23 5.72 -1.05
C VAL A 36 -7.55 7.16 -0.65
N GLU A 37 -6.87 7.63 0.39
CA GLU A 37 -7.16 8.96 0.92
C GLU A 37 -5.90 9.78 1.02
N LYS A 38 -6.05 11.08 0.82
CA LYS A 38 -4.95 12.00 1.02
C LYS A 38 -4.60 12.02 2.50
N GLY A 39 -3.32 12.01 2.81
CA GLY A 39 -2.88 12.01 4.19
C GLY A 39 -2.93 13.40 4.81
N LYS A 40 -2.56 13.46 6.09
CA LYS A 40 -2.58 14.71 6.81
C LYS A 40 -1.41 15.61 6.44
N ILE A 41 -0.30 15.02 6.05
CA ILE A 41 0.87 15.78 5.67
C ILE A 41 0.78 16.12 4.19
N ASP A 42 0.64 17.41 3.89
CA ASP A 42 0.51 17.85 2.51
C ASP A 42 1.07 19.25 2.45
N THR A 43 2.38 19.35 2.36
CA THR A 43 3.09 20.62 2.32
C THR A 43 3.80 20.72 1.00
N GLU A 44 4.53 21.81 0.81
CA GLU A 44 5.31 21.98 -0.40
C GLU A 44 6.44 20.98 -0.50
N GLU A 45 6.92 20.49 0.64
CA GLU A 45 8.03 19.55 0.67
C GLU A 45 7.61 18.09 0.77
N PHE A 46 6.48 17.84 1.38
CA PHE A 46 6.05 16.46 1.64
C PHE A 46 4.60 16.25 1.27
N SER A 47 4.30 15.04 0.90
CA SER A 47 2.92 14.62 0.70
C SER A 47 2.76 13.20 1.23
N SER A 48 1.57 12.87 1.65
CA SER A 48 1.29 11.52 2.09
C SER A 48 -0.10 11.12 1.64
N PHE A 49 -0.31 9.81 1.55
CA PHE A 49 -1.64 9.27 1.31
C PHE A 49 -1.71 7.89 1.96
N SER A 50 -2.92 7.43 2.20
CA SER A 50 -3.11 6.12 2.79
C SER A 50 -3.94 5.25 1.87
N ILE A 51 -3.67 3.96 1.94
CA ILE A 51 -4.37 2.94 1.17
C ILE A 51 -5.03 2.01 2.17
N SER A 52 -6.35 1.93 2.12
CA SER A 52 -7.09 1.01 2.99
C SER A 52 -7.35 -0.27 2.22
N LEU A 53 -7.12 -1.38 2.88
CA LEU A 53 -7.20 -2.69 2.27
C LEU A 53 -8.14 -3.58 3.06
N LEU A 54 -8.83 -4.47 2.38
CA LEU A 54 -9.72 -5.45 3.01
C LEU A 54 -9.20 -6.85 2.70
N GLY A 55 -9.19 -7.68 3.71
CA GLY A 55 -8.73 -9.06 3.57
C GLY A 55 -9.75 -10.04 4.08
N ASP A 56 -9.33 -11.30 4.20
CA ASP A 56 -10.17 -12.38 4.66
C ASP A 56 -9.97 -12.53 6.16
N PRO A 57 -11.03 -12.41 6.98
CA PRO A 57 -10.85 -12.56 8.42
C PRO A 57 -10.36 -13.94 8.82
N LYS A 58 -10.49 -14.93 7.93
CA LYS A 58 -9.98 -16.27 8.21
C LYS A 58 -8.49 -16.38 7.89
N ASN A 59 -7.91 -15.43 7.18
CA ASN A 59 -6.51 -15.45 6.85
C ASN A 59 -5.91 -14.11 7.27
N GLN A 60 -5.85 -13.88 8.57
CA GLN A 60 -5.40 -12.61 9.09
C GLN A 60 -3.89 -12.48 8.99
N LEU A 61 -3.43 -11.37 8.46
CA LEU A 61 -2.01 -11.11 8.31
C LEU A 61 -1.53 -10.26 9.47
N LEU A 62 -0.26 -10.42 9.82
CA LEU A 62 0.35 -9.62 10.89
C LEU A 62 0.81 -8.28 10.33
N GLN A 63 0.94 -7.32 11.24
CA GLN A 63 1.48 -6.03 10.88
C GLN A 63 2.97 -6.19 10.59
N ASP A 64 3.40 -5.84 9.40
CA ASP A 64 4.77 -6.03 8.98
C ASP A 64 5.00 -5.39 7.62
N ASN A 65 6.22 -5.48 7.14
CA ASN A 65 6.55 -5.10 5.78
C ASN A 65 6.30 -6.29 4.85
N TYR A 66 5.65 -6.03 3.75
CA TYR A 66 5.33 -7.06 2.75
C TYR A 66 5.67 -6.57 1.36
N LEU A 67 5.80 -7.51 0.44
CA LEU A 67 5.98 -7.18 -0.97
C LEU A 67 4.61 -7.26 -1.63
N PHE A 68 4.18 -6.15 -2.20
CA PHE A 68 2.88 -6.07 -2.86
C PHE A 68 3.09 -6.10 -4.36
N LYS A 69 2.31 -6.93 -5.06
CA LYS A 69 2.45 -7.09 -6.51
C LYS A 69 1.13 -6.83 -7.22
N HIS A 70 1.20 -6.09 -8.28
CA HIS A 70 0.06 -5.82 -9.15
C HIS A 70 0.59 -5.41 -10.51
N SER A 71 -0.12 -5.79 -11.57
CA SER A 71 0.36 -5.49 -12.92
C SER A 71 0.52 -4.00 -13.18
N ALA A 72 -0.25 -3.16 -12.47
CA ALA A 72 -0.19 -1.72 -12.69
C ALA A 72 1.08 -1.09 -12.14
N PHE A 73 1.64 -1.61 -11.05
CA PHE A 73 2.84 -1.01 -10.46
C PHE A 73 4.00 -1.99 -10.27
N GLY A 74 3.80 -3.26 -10.63
CA GLY A 74 4.85 -4.26 -10.48
C GLY A 74 4.96 -4.74 -9.05
N GLU A 75 6.17 -4.69 -8.51
CA GLU A 75 6.44 -5.14 -7.14
C GLU A 75 6.91 -3.96 -6.32
N TYR A 76 6.38 -3.85 -5.11
CA TYR A 76 6.75 -2.73 -4.26
C TYR A 76 6.67 -3.13 -2.79
N PRO A 77 7.76 -2.99 -2.02
CA PRO A 77 7.72 -3.32 -0.59
C PRO A 77 7.12 -2.16 0.19
N MET A 78 6.17 -2.47 1.07
CA MET A 78 5.51 -1.44 1.87
C MET A 78 5.16 -2.01 3.24
N PHE A 79 5.13 -1.13 4.24
CA PHE A 79 4.71 -1.50 5.59
C PHE A 79 3.19 -1.43 5.67
N MET A 80 2.59 -2.46 6.24
CA MET A 80 1.15 -2.54 6.38
C MET A 80 0.78 -2.67 7.84
N SER A 81 -0.12 -1.82 8.32
CA SER A 81 -0.61 -1.87 9.68
C SER A 81 -1.99 -2.52 9.71
N ILE A 82 -2.36 -3.05 10.88
CA ILE A 82 -3.63 -3.72 11.08
C ILE A 82 -4.59 -2.77 11.78
N HIS A 83 -5.81 -2.68 11.26
CA HIS A 83 -6.83 -1.85 11.87
C HIS A 83 -8.01 -2.65 12.39
N ASP A 84 -8.23 -3.86 11.84
CA ASP A 84 -9.29 -4.75 12.30
C ASP A 84 -8.95 -6.14 11.80
N VAL A 85 -9.78 -7.12 12.09
CA VAL A 85 -9.50 -8.51 11.70
C VAL A 85 -9.38 -8.66 10.18
N ASP A 86 -10.04 -7.80 9.42
CA ASP A 86 -9.98 -7.88 7.98
C ASP A 86 -9.62 -6.53 7.35
N LYS A 87 -9.13 -5.59 8.14
CA LYS A 87 -8.82 -4.25 7.63
C LYS A 87 -7.37 -3.89 7.88
N TYR A 88 -6.73 -3.39 6.83
CA TYR A 88 -5.32 -3.05 6.85
C TYR A 88 -5.11 -1.69 6.23
N GLN A 89 -3.97 -1.09 6.52
CA GLN A 89 -3.67 0.22 5.98
C GLN A 89 -2.19 0.34 5.65
N ILE A 90 -1.90 0.98 4.51
CA ILE A 90 -0.55 1.33 4.13
C ILE A 90 -0.51 2.85 4.06
N ILE A 91 0.50 3.45 4.70
CA ILE A 91 0.69 4.89 4.65
C ILE A 91 1.96 5.17 3.86
N ILE A 92 1.84 5.99 2.85
CA ILE A 92 2.97 6.37 2.01
C ILE A 92 3.23 7.85 2.19
N SER A 93 4.47 8.16 2.59
CA SER A 93 4.90 9.53 2.72
C SER A 93 6.05 9.75 1.77
N ARG A 94 6.02 10.85 1.04
CA ARG A 94 7.03 11.13 0.07
C ARG A 94 7.47 12.55 0.17
N LYS A 95 8.73 12.77 -0.12
CA LYS A 95 9.26 14.11 -0.23
C LYS A 95 8.96 14.63 -1.63
N ARG A 96 8.32 15.79 -1.70
CA ARG A 96 8.14 16.46 -2.99
C ARG A 96 9.45 17.10 -3.38
N ASN A 97 9.54 17.58 -4.53
CA ASN A 97 10.75 18.24 -4.96
C ASN A 97 11.97 17.45 -4.79
N GLN A 98 11.91 16.29 -5.18
CA GLN A 98 13.01 15.49 -5.04
C GLN A 98 14.02 15.88 -5.94
N GLU A 99 14.25 16.83 -6.41
CA GLU A 99 15.12 17.20 -7.20
C GLU A 99 16.17 17.09 -7.04
N VAL A 100 16.70 16.96 -7.37
CA VAL A 100 17.46 16.83 -7.39
C VAL A 100 18.39 17.34 -7.76
N GLY A 101 18.40 17.73 -7.73
CA GLY A 101 19.26 18.65 -7.93
C GLY A 101 20.31 18.67 -8.45
#